data_719ab0198bed56b1c60ad30cb5c26338
#
_entry.id   719ab0198bed56b1c60ad30cb5c26338
#
_cell.length_a   1.000
_cell.length_b   1.000
_cell.length_c   1.000
_cell.angle_alpha   90.00
_cell.angle_beta   90.00
_cell.angle_gamma   90.00
#
_symmetry.space_group_name_H-M   'P 1'
#
loop_
_entity.id
_entity.type
_entity.pdbx_description
1 polymer ?
#
loop_
_entity_poly.entity_id
_entity_poly.type
_entity_poly.pdbx_seq_one_letter_code
_entity_poly.pdbx_strand_id
1 'polypeptide(L)'
;YYTHHGFRVIACAGKSLPGMTWVQAQRIDRESIESNLEFLGLIVFENKLKPGSAPAITTLRNAMIGCKMVTGDNPRTAISVARECGIVSASTTVFLPTFIRGSPETPGDVQLRWTSTDDERIRLNPDTLKPIDPDPMHMDLGDFRVADYELVVTGDVFRWMADFAPIEIVRRMLIKGTIFARMSPDEKHDLVDRLQELGYSVGMCGDGANDCGALKAADIGISLSEAEASVAAPFTSTRPDISCVIEVIKEGRAALVTSFSCFKYMALYSLIQFTSITILYKLASSLGDFQFLYIDLFIILPVAVAMARTLPYPTLCPKRPTANLMSKKVLLSMVGQVILCSSVQMFVFWLTRQQEWYKPPELNPDELNVVNAENSALFLVSCFQYLTVAAVFSVGPPYRQPIFPNPMSGAD
;
A
#
# COMPACT_ATOMS: atom_id res chain seq x y z
N TYR A 1 -22.81 29.73 4.34
CA TYR A 1 -21.47 30.34 4.22
C TYR A 1 -20.41 29.47 4.90
N TYR A 2 -20.46 29.29 6.23
CA TYR A 2 -19.41 28.58 6.99
C TYR A 2 -19.18 27.12 6.56
N THR A 3 -20.23 26.38 6.28
CA THR A 3 -20.14 24.97 5.81
C THR A 3 -19.49 24.86 4.43
N HIS A 4 -19.61 25.85 3.56
CA HIS A 4 -18.90 25.88 2.28
C HIS A 4 -17.37 26.07 2.42
N HIS A 5 -16.94 26.62 3.57
CA HIS A 5 -15.52 26.80 3.91
C HIS A 5 -14.97 25.66 4.78
N GLY A 6 -15.73 24.56 4.91
CA GLY A 6 -15.28 23.37 5.66
C GLY A 6 -15.48 23.44 7.17
N PHE A 7 -16.10 24.50 7.71
CA PHE A 7 -16.36 24.64 9.12
C PHE A 7 -17.55 23.79 9.56
N ARG A 8 -17.44 23.20 10.76
CA ARG A 8 -18.57 22.59 11.45
C ARG A 8 -19.25 23.65 12.30
N VAL A 9 -20.56 23.82 12.12
CA VAL A 9 -21.31 24.89 12.77
C VAL A 9 -22.44 24.31 13.61
N ILE A 10 -22.55 24.77 14.86
CA ILE A 10 -23.64 24.45 15.76
C ILE A 10 -24.35 25.78 16.12
N ALA A 11 -25.67 25.82 15.93
CA ALA A 11 -26.48 26.93 16.39
C ALA A 11 -26.83 26.77 17.86
N CYS A 12 -26.69 27.85 18.61
CA CYS A 12 -27.07 27.92 20.01
C CYS A 12 -28.29 28.82 20.16
N ALA A 13 -29.25 28.33 20.91
CA ALA A 13 -30.46 29.08 21.23
C ALA A 13 -30.83 28.85 22.71
N GLY A 14 -31.49 29.78 23.33
CA GLY A 14 -31.89 29.70 24.71
C GLY A 14 -33.16 30.46 24.98
N LYS A 15 -33.77 30.24 26.16
CA LYS A 15 -34.84 31.07 26.71
C LYS A 15 -34.77 31.16 28.21
N SER A 16 -35.18 32.28 28.76
CA SER A 16 -35.30 32.44 30.18
C SER A 16 -36.63 31.85 30.70
N LEU A 17 -36.55 31.12 31.80
CA LEU A 17 -37.71 30.51 32.48
C LEU A 17 -37.86 31.13 33.87
N PRO A 18 -38.35 32.36 33.96
CA PRO A 18 -38.46 33.08 35.25
C PRO A 18 -39.47 32.41 36.20
N GLY A 19 -39.13 32.34 37.50
CA GLY A 19 -40.06 31.82 38.53
C GLY A 19 -40.08 30.28 38.64
N MET A 20 -39.26 29.54 37.89
CA MET A 20 -39.21 28.07 37.93
C MET A 20 -38.39 27.60 39.14
N THR A 21 -38.96 26.70 39.93
CA THR A 21 -38.25 26.02 41.01
C THR A 21 -37.45 24.86 40.50
N TRP A 22 -36.40 24.45 41.21
CA TRP A 22 -35.52 23.31 40.86
C TRP A 22 -36.31 22.01 40.62
N VAL A 23 -37.32 21.73 41.40
CA VAL A 23 -38.18 20.54 41.26
C VAL A 23 -39.00 20.57 39.97
N GLN A 24 -39.48 21.76 39.57
CA GLN A 24 -40.20 21.96 38.32
C GLN A 24 -39.28 21.82 37.10
N ALA A 25 -38.04 22.32 37.23
CA ALA A 25 -37.01 22.20 36.18
C ALA A 25 -36.64 20.74 35.88
N GLN A 26 -36.66 19.87 36.89
CA GLN A 26 -36.39 18.43 36.68
C GLN A 26 -37.54 17.65 36.03
N ARG A 27 -38.75 18.20 36.03
CA ARG A 27 -39.96 17.54 35.53
C ARG A 27 -40.50 18.15 34.25
N ILE A 28 -39.86 19.22 33.76
CA ILE A 28 -40.31 19.90 32.56
C ILE A 28 -40.03 19.02 31.32
N ASP A 29 -40.99 18.94 30.45
CA ASP A 29 -40.84 18.20 29.21
C ASP A 29 -39.93 18.90 28.20
N ARG A 30 -39.11 18.11 27.50
CA ARG A 30 -38.10 18.60 26.56
C ARG A 30 -38.73 19.45 25.45
N GLU A 31 -39.85 19.01 24.89
CA GLU A 31 -40.54 19.72 23.82
C GLU A 31 -40.95 21.13 24.23
N SER A 32 -41.37 21.30 25.51
CA SER A 32 -41.75 22.61 26.04
C SER A 32 -40.54 23.53 26.26
N ILE A 33 -39.36 22.97 26.57
CA ILE A 33 -38.11 23.73 26.68
C ILE A 33 -37.59 24.12 25.28
N GLU A 34 -37.61 23.22 24.34
CA GLU A 34 -37.06 23.42 22.99
C GLU A 34 -37.97 24.25 22.05
N SER A 35 -39.10 24.74 22.55
CA SER A 35 -40.03 25.64 21.84
C SER A 35 -39.76 27.10 22.12
N ASN A 36 -39.97 28.00 21.14
CA ASN A 36 -39.84 29.44 21.24
C ASN A 36 -38.46 29.89 21.84
N LEU A 37 -37.40 29.35 21.31
CA LEU A 37 -36.04 29.69 21.69
C LEU A 37 -35.61 30.97 20.99
N GLU A 38 -34.84 31.80 21.70
CA GLU A 38 -34.14 32.96 21.13
C GLU A 38 -32.78 32.54 20.61
N PHE A 39 -32.47 32.91 19.38
CA PHE A 39 -31.17 32.61 18.78
C PHE A 39 -30.07 33.42 19.46
N LEU A 40 -29.09 32.72 20.05
CA LEU A 40 -27.98 33.32 20.74
C LEU A 40 -26.72 33.51 19.85
N GLY A 41 -26.51 32.60 18.92
CA GLY A 41 -25.35 32.68 18.04
C GLY A 41 -24.96 31.33 17.43
N LEU A 42 -23.83 31.35 16.73
CA LEU A 42 -23.22 30.16 16.11
C LEU A 42 -21.90 29.85 16.80
N ILE A 43 -21.66 28.58 17.10
CA ILE A 43 -20.34 28.07 17.45
C ILE A 43 -19.75 27.45 16.19
N VAL A 44 -18.63 28.00 15.75
CA VAL A 44 -17.92 27.57 14.53
C VAL A 44 -16.69 26.78 14.96
N PHE A 45 -16.62 25.52 14.55
CA PHE A 45 -15.47 24.65 14.80
C PHE A 45 -14.65 24.53 13.52
N GLU A 46 -13.35 24.70 13.65
CA GLU A 46 -12.37 24.46 12.60
C GLU A 46 -11.58 23.19 12.95
N ASN A 47 -11.65 22.18 12.09
CA ASN A 47 -10.79 21.02 12.17
C ASN A 47 -9.56 21.28 11.30
N LYS A 48 -8.47 21.74 11.92
CA LYS A 48 -7.22 21.99 11.21
C LYS A 48 -6.62 20.66 10.72
N LEU A 49 -6.17 20.69 9.47
CA LEU A 49 -5.43 19.58 8.90
C LEU A 49 -4.14 19.32 9.69
N LYS A 50 -3.84 18.06 10.01
CA LYS A 50 -2.56 17.70 10.67
C LYS A 50 -1.40 18.01 9.73
N PRO A 51 -0.29 18.62 10.19
CA PRO A 51 0.80 19.10 9.33
C PRO A 51 1.43 18.02 8.45
N GLY A 52 1.43 16.76 8.92
CA GLY A 52 1.97 15.61 8.17
C GLY A 52 1.07 15.11 7.04
N SER A 53 -0.21 15.52 6.95
CA SER A 53 -1.18 14.91 6.03
C SER A 53 -0.89 15.27 4.56
N ALA A 54 -0.77 16.55 4.22
CA ALA A 54 -0.54 16.98 2.83
C ALA A 54 0.81 16.49 2.27
N PRO A 55 1.94 16.54 2.98
CA PRO A 55 3.19 15.94 2.52
C PRO A 55 3.10 14.43 2.31
N ALA A 56 2.37 13.72 3.18
CA ALA A 56 2.18 12.28 3.05
C ALA A 56 1.38 11.92 1.79
N ILE A 57 0.25 12.60 1.55
CA ILE A 57 -0.57 12.40 0.34
C ILE A 57 0.24 12.72 -0.93
N THR A 58 1.00 13.80 -0.93
CA THR A 58 1.88 14.16 -2.06
C THR A 58 2.89 13.06 -2.34
N THR A 59 3.52 12.51 -1.31
CA THR A 59 4.48 11.41 -1.44
C THR A 59 3.83 10.14 -2.01
N LEU A 60 2.64 9.78 -1.54
CA LEU A 60 1.89 8.62 -2.03
C LEU A 60 1.47 8.80 -3.50
N ARG A 61 0.97 9.98 -3.87
CA ARG A 61 0.60 10.30 -5.27
C ARG A 61 1.80 10.25 -6.20
N ASN A 62 2.94 10.81 -5.79
CA ASN A 62 4.20 10.73 -6.56
C ASN A 62 4.68 9.29 -6.74
N ALA A 63 4.36 8.42 -5.80
CA ALA A 63 4.61 6.98 -5.89
C ALA A 63 3.53 6.22 -6.67
N MET A 64 2.58 6.92 -7.33
CA MET A 64 1.47 6.35 -8.10
C MET A 64 0.56 5.43 -7.26
N ILE A 65 0.37 5.79 -5.98
CA ILE A 65 -0.55 5.12 -5.07
C ILE A 65 -1.82 5.95 -4.99
N GLY A 66 -2.96 5.36 -5.36
CA GLY A 66 -4.26 6.02 -5.29
C GLY A 66 -4.68 6.24 -3.84
N CYS A 67 -5.08 7.47 -3.50
CA CYS A 67 -5.58 7.83 -2.18
C CYS A 67 -7.08 8.11 -2.28
N LYS A 68 -7.86 7.54 -1.36
CA LYS A 68 -9.29 7.78 -1.23
C LYS A 68 -9.60 8.24 0.18
N MET A 69 -10.52 9.19 0.32
CA MET A 69 -11.01 9.66 1.61
C MET A 69 -12.33 8.97 1.94
N VAL A 70 -12.42 8.36 3.11
CA VAL A 70 -13.64 7.70 3.60
C VAL A 70 -13.99 8.29 4.97
N THR A 71 -15.14 8.94 5.08
CA THR A 71 -15.51 9.70 6.28
C THR A 71 -17.01 9.63 6.57
N GLY A 72 -17.39 9.76 7.84
CA GLY A 72 -18.76 10.00 8.27
C GLY A 72 -19.23 11.46 8.11
N ASP A 73 -18.32 12.39 7.77
CA ASP A 73 -18.62 13.81 7.66
C ASP A 73 -19.46 14.17 6.43
N ASN A 74 -19.93 15.42 6.44
CA ASN A 74 -20.70 15.98 5.33
C ASN A 74 -19.84 16.05 4.04
N PRO A 75 -20.41 15.73 2.86
CA PRO A 75 -19.69 15.75 1.58
C PRO A 75 -18.95 17.07 1.30
N ARG A 76 -19.55 18.22 1.59
CA ARG A 76 -18.93 19.53 1.33
C ARG A 76 -17.70 19.77 2.21
N THR A 77 -17.77 19.38 3.48
CA THR A 77 -16.62 19.42 4.41
C THR A 77 -15.52 18.47 3.92
N ALA A 78 -15.87 17.25 3.51
CA ALA A 78 -14.93 16.28 2.99
C ALA A 78 -14.23 16.76 1.72
N ILE A 79 -14.92 17.45 0.80
CA ILE A 79 -14.34 18.06 -0.40
C ILE A 79 -13.33 19.14 -0.03
N SER A 80 -13.68 20.03 0.92
CA SER A 80 -12.77 21.10 1.37
C SER A 80 -11.48 20.51 1.93
N VAL A 81 -11.58 19.54 2.84
CA VAL A 81 -10.42 18.86 3.42
C VAL A 81 -9.62 18.08 2.37
N ALA A 82 -10.29 17.41 1.43
CA ALA A 82 -9.61 16.65 0.37
C ALA A 82 -8.82 17.55 -0.59
N ARG A 83 -9.33 18.76 -0.88
CA ARG A 83 -8.62 19.77 -1.65
C ARG A 83 -7.42 20.35 -0.88
N GLU A 84 -7.60 20.64 0.40
CA GLU A 84 -6.55 21.16 1.28
C GLU A 84 -5.39 20.17 1.46
N CYS A 85 -5.67 18.88 1.66
CA CYS A 85 -4.63 17.85 1.80
C CYS A 85 -4.07 17.34 0.46
N GLY A 86 -4.64 17.76 -0.68
CA GLY A 86 -4.16 17.41 -2.02
C GLY A 86 -4.58 16.01 -2.51
N ILE A 87 -5.59 15.36 -1.88
CA ILE A 87 -6.24 14.15 -2.43
C ILE A 87 -6.94 14.51 -3.74
N VAL A 88 -7.67 15.62 -3.75
CA VAL A 88 -8.31 16.20 -4.93
C VAL A 88 -7.52 17.42 -5.37
N SER A 89 -7.21 17.53 -6.66
CA SER A 89 -6.53 18.71 -7.19
C SER A 89 -7.48 19.92 -7.19
N ALA A 90 -6.96 21.11 -6.94
CA ALA A 90 -7.75 22.35 -6.97
C ALA A 90 -8.42 22.61 -8.34
N SER A 91 -7.82 22.11 -9.43
CA SER A 91 -8.33 22.27 -10.80
C SER A 91 -9.29 21.15 -11.24
N THR A 92 -9.46 20.09 -10.46
CA THR A 92 -10.28 18.94 -10.83
C THR A 92 -11.74 19.21 -10.49
N THR A 93 -12.63 18.99 -11.47
CA THR A 93 -14.08 19.10 -11.28
C THR A 93 -14.57 17.94 -10.43
N VAL A 94 -15.31 18.24 -9.37
CA VAL A 94 -15.85 17.25 -8.45
C VAL A 94 -17.37 17.17 -8.59
N PHE A 95 -17.89 15.96 -8.75
CA PHE A 95 -19.34 15.71 -8.88
C PHE A 95 -19.92 15.08 -7.63
N LEU A 96 -21.06 15.63 -7.20
CA LEU A 96 -21.83 15.17 -6.04
C LEU A 96 -23.18 14.63 -6.52
N PRO A 97 -23.60 13.43 -6.07
CA PRO A 97 -24.90 12.85 -6.38
C PRO A 97 -25.99 13.44 -5.51
N THR A 98 -27.18 13.58 -6.10
CA THR A 98 -28.42 13.93 -5.39
C THR A 98 -29.56 13.05 -5.89
N PHE A 99 -30.40 12.57 -4.96
CA PHE A 99 -31.66 11.89 -5.32
C PHE A 99 -32.68 12.92 -5.81
N ILE A 100 -33.19 12.73 -7.04
CA ILE A 100 -34.29 13.56 -7.59
C ILE A 100 -35.64 12.93 -7.28
N ARG A 101 -35.72 11.60 -7.40
CA ARG A 101 -36.89 10.77 -7.10
C ARG A 101 -36.44 9.55 -6.31
N GLY A 102 -37.38 9.06 -5.49
CA GLY A 102 -37.20 7.88 -4.67
C GLY A 102 -36.34 8.14 -3.43
N SER A 103 -36.23 7.14 -2.61
CA SER A 103 -35.34 7.08 -1.46
C SER A 103 -34.43 5.85 -1.59
N PRO A 104 -33.31 5.77 -0.85
CA PRO A 104 -32.45 4.60 -0.84
C PRO A 104 -33.16 3.27 -0.56
N GLU A 105 -34.32 3.34 0.08
CA GLU A 105 -35.13 2.19 0.49
C GLU A 105 -36.11 1.70 -0.60
N THR A 106 -36.31 2.50 -1.66
CA THR A 106 -37.27 2.17 -2.74
C THR A 106 -36.54 1.96 -4.07
N PRO A 107 -36.15 0.71 -4.41
CA PRO A 107 -35.28 0.43 -5.55
C PRO A 107 -35.88 0.74 -6.94
N GLY A 108 -37.21 0.80 -7.09
CA GLY A 108 -37.87 0.82 -8.40
C GLY A 108 -37.97 2.19 -9.09
N ASP A 109 -37.77 3.31 -8.41
CA ASP A 109 -38.07 4.66 -8.94
C ASP A 109 -37.00 5.70 -8.61
N VAL A 110 -35.77 5.25 -8.36
CA VAL A 110 -34.65 6.14 -8.00
C VAL A 110 -34.06 6.79 -9.24
N GLN A 111 -34.03 8.11 -9.26
CA GLN A 111 -33.27 8.89 -10.22
C GLN A 111 -32.19 9.69 -9.52
N LEU A 112 -30.93 9.38 -9.85
CA LEU A 112 -29.75 10.13 -9.40
C LEU A 112 -29.40 11.24 -10.39
N ARG A 113 -29.01 12.39 -9.84
CA ARG A 113 -28.39 13.48 -10.60
C ARG A 113 -27.01 13.74 -10.05
N TRP A 114 -26.03 13.77 -10.93
CA TRP A 114 -24.66 14.13 -10.61
C TRP A 114 -24.39 15.56 -11.07
N THR A 115 -24.15 16.47 -10.14
CA THR A 115 -23.90 17.88 -10.41
C THR A 115 -22.49 18.27 -9.94
N SER A 116 -21.84 19.13 -10.68
CA SER A 116 -20.58 19.71 -10.25
C SER A 116 -20.77 20.56 -9.00
N THR A 117 -19.82 20.51 -8.08
CA THR A 117 -19.81 21.36 -6.87
C THR A 117 -19.44 22.80 -7.17
N ASP A 118 -18.76 23.05 -8.28
CA ASP A 118 -18.26 24.36 -8.68
C ASP A 118 -19.20 25.07 -9.67
N ASP A 119 -19.90 24.29 -10.55
CA ASP A 119 -20.93 24.81 -11.47
C ASP A 119 -22.09 23.79 -11.63
N GLU A 120 -23.26 24.12 -11.13
CA GLU A 120 -24.44 23.23 -11.16
C GLU A 120 -24.95 22.94 -12.60
N ARG A 121 -24.50 23.68 -13.62
CA ARG A 121 -24.83 23.42 -15.02
C ARG A 121 -24.10 22.22 -15.59
N ILE A 122 -22.92 21.91 -15.05
CA ILE A 122 -22.14 20.77 -15.49
C ILE A 122 -22.67 19.52 -14.78
N ARG A 123 -23.03 18.51 -15.57
CA ARG A 123 -23.66 17.29 -15.07
C ARG A 123 -23.01 16.04 -15.67
N LEU A 124 -23.16 14.90 -14.98
CA LEU A 124 -22.84 13.60 -15.55
C LEU A 124 -24.12 12.87 -15.96
N ASN A 125 -23.98 12.06 -16.99
CA ASN A 125 -24.98 11.08 -17.34
C ASN A 125 -25.04 10.00 -16.23
N PRO A 126 -26.21 9.79 -15.61
CA PRO A 126 -26.34 8.84 -14.49
C PRO A 126 -26.04 7.40 -14.89
N ASP A 127 -26.34 7.01 -16.15
CA ASP A 127 -26.16 5.65 -16.64
C ASP A 127 -24.72 5.33 -17.08
N THR A 128 -23.92 6.35 -17.34
CA THR A 128 -22.54 6.16 -17.81
C THR A 128 -21.51 6.81 -16.92
N LEU A 129 -21.91 7.68 -15.99
CA LEU A 129 -21.04 8.53 -15.18
C LEU A 129 -20.01 9.31 -16.00
N LYS A 130 -20.35 9.65 -17.26
CA LYS A 130 -19.51 10.50 -18.12
C LYS A 130 -20.07 11.91 -18.16
N PRO A 131 -19.24 12.94 -18.31
CA PRO A 131 -19.69 14.29 -18.50
C PRO A 131 -20.66 14.39 -19.70
N ILE A 132 -21.74 15.13 -19.51
CA ILE A 132 -22.65 15.50 -20.59
C ILE A 132 -22.09 16.80 -21.16
N ASP A 133 -21.82 16.84 -22.47
CA ASP A 133 -21.39 18.07 -23.10
C ASP A 133 -22.49 19.14 -22.90
N PRO A 134 -22.13 20.33 -22.40
CA PRO A 134 -23.10 21.42 -22.31
C PRO A 134 -23.63 21.74 -23.71
N ASP A 135 -24.94 22.02 -23.77
CA ASP A 135 -25.68 22.30 -24.99
C ASP A 135 -24.91 23.34 -25.87
N PRO A 136 -24.67 23.07 -27.16
CA PRO A 136 -23.89 23.96 -28.03
C PRO A 136 -24.46 25.37 -28.19
N MET A 137 -25.67 25.65 -27.68
CA MET A 137 -26.32 26.94 -27.72
C MET A 137 -25.86 27.95 -26.65
N HIS A 138 -24.97 27.55 -25.73
CA HIS A 138 -24.38 28.41 -24.70
C HIS A 138 -22.84 28.38 -24.68
N MET A 139 -22.25 28.35 -25.86
CA MET A 139 -20.80 28.37 -26.08
C MET A 139 -20.16 29.73 -25.89
N ASP A 140 -20.27 30.38 -24.73
CA ASP A 140 -19.45 31.52 -24.36
C ASP A 140 -18.45 31.25 -23.22
N LEU A 141 -18.33 30.02 -22.79
CA LEU A 141 -17.30 29.56 -21.84
C LEU A 141 -16.31 28.69 -22.62
N GLY A 142 -15.14 29.26 -22.92
CA GLY A 142 -14.09 28.62 -23.71
C GLY A 142 -13.86 27.18 -23.33
N ASP A 143 -13.51 26.37 -24.34
CA ASP A 143 -13.16 24.93 -24.42
C ASP A 143 -13.00 24.19 -23.05
N PHE A 144 -14.09 24.09 -22.27
CA PHE A 144 -14.13 23.32 -21.03
C PHE A 144 -14.37 21.84 -21.37
N ARG A 145 -13.35 21.18 -21.91
CA ARG A 145 -13.31 19.73 -21.90
C ARG A 145 -13.05 19.32 -20.45
N VAL A 146 -14.08 18.76 -19.78
CA VAL A 146 -13.90 18.08 -18.49
C VAL A 146 -13.07 16.82 -18.74
N ALA A 147 -11.78 17.01 -18.96
CA ALA A 147 -10.85 15.93 -19.29
C ALA A 147 -10.61 15.01 -18.09
N ASP A 148 -10.64 15.56 -16.89
CA ASP A 148 -10.46 14.80 -15.65
C ASP A 148 -11.48 15.26 -14.60
N TYR A 149 -12.14 14.29 -13.97
CA TYR A 149 -13.13 14.54 -12.94
C TYR A 149 -13.07 13.46 -11.87
N GLU A 150 -13.51 13.81 -10.69
CA GLU A 150 -13.60 12.92 -9.54
C GLU A 150 -15.01 12.90 -8.95
N LEU A 151 -15.39 11.79 -8.32
CA LEU A 151 -16.70 11.63 -7.73
C LEU A 151 -16.61 11.70 -6.21
N VAL A 152 -17.58 12.39 -5.62
CA VAL A 152 -17.94 12.27 -4.22
C VAL A 152 -19.14 11.35 -4.15
N VAL A 153 -19.08 10.34 -3.31
CA VAL A 153 -20.17 9.38 -3.14
C VAL A 153 -20.63 9.44 -1.69
N THR A 154 -21.93 9.56 -1.47
CA THR A 154 -22.51 9.49 -0.11
C THR A 154 -22.89 8.05 0.22
N GLY A 155 -22.90 7.69 1.51
CA GLY A 155 -23.17 6.31 1.95
C GLY A 155 -24.49 5.74 1.43
N ASP A 156 -25.57 6.54 1.45
CA ASP A 156 -26.87 6.20 0.90
C ASP A 156 -26.83 5.89 -0.61
N VAL A 157 -26.11 6.72 -1.38
CA VAL A 157 -25.92 6.49 -2.82
C VAL A 157 -25.01 5.30 -3.07
N PHE A 158 -23.95 5.14 -2.29
CA PHE A 158 -23.06 3.99 -2.37
C PHE A 158 -23.81 2.68 -2.20
N ARG A 159 -24.61 2.57 -1.14
CA ARG A 159 -25.42 1.38 -0.87
C ARG A 159 -26.42 1.11 -2.01
N TRP A 160 -27.16 2.13 -2.41
CA TRP A 160 -28.11 1.96 -3.51
C TRP A 160 -27.43 1.52 -4.81
N MET A 161 -26.31 2.15 -5.18
CA MET A 161 -25.59 1.76 -6.39
C MET A 161 -25.00 0.34 -6.29
N ALA A 162 -24.49 -0.02 -5.12
CA ALA A 162 -23.93 -1.34 -4.87
C ALA A 162 -24.95 -2.47 -5.02
N ASP A 163 -26.20 -2.21 -4.65
CA ASP A 163 -27.27 -3.22 -4.66
C ASP A 163 -28.07 -3.26 -5.98
N PHE A 164 -28.24 -2.12 -6.65
CA PHE A 164 -29.20 -2.01 -7.75
C PHE A 164 -28.60 -1.52 -9.07
N ALA A 165 -27.42 -0.88 -9.08
CA ALA A 165 -26.85 -0.37 -10.31
C ALA A 165 -26.12 -1.46 -11.12
N PRO A 166 -26.04 -1.33 -12.47
CA PRO A 166 -25.26 -2.21 -13.30
C PRO A 166 -23.79 -2.25 -12.88
N ILE A 167 -23.18 -3.43 -12.91
CA ILE A 167 -21.80 -3.66 -12.44
C ILE A 167 -20.77 -2.72 -13.06
N GLU A 168 -20.95 -2.33 -14.32
CA GLU A 168 -20.04 -1.41 -15.01
C GLU A 168 -20.08 0.01 -14.44
N ILE A 169 -21.26 0.45 -13.97
CA ILE A 169 -21.45 1.76 -13.32
C ILE A 169 -20.85 1.72 -11.93
N VAL A 170 -21.06 0.62 -11.18
CA VAL A 170 -20.45 0.41 -9.86
C VAL A 170 -18.93 0.42 -9.96
N ARG A 171 -18.36 -0.30 -10.93
CA ARG A 171 -16.89 -0.30 -11.16
C ARG A 171 -16.37 1.11 -11.45
N ARG A 172 -17.08 1.87 -12.29
CA ARG A 172 -16.67 3.25 -12.60
C ARG A 172 -16.78 4.16 -11.39
N MET A 173 -17.85 4.03 -10.60
CA MET A 173 -18.01 4.73 -9.33
C MET A 173 -16.83 4.42 -8.38
N LEU A 174 -16.48 3.16 -8.21
CA LEU A 174 -15.39 2.73 -7.34
C LEU A 174 -14.02 3.27 -7.81
N ILE A 175 -13.77 3.31 -9.12
CA ILE A 175 -12.51 3.81 -9.68
C ILE A 175 -12.42 5.34 -9.58
N LYS A 176 -13.47 6.06 -10.03
CA LYS A 176 -13.53 7.52 -10.07
C LYS A 176 -13.93 8.16 -8.73
N GLY A 177 -14.52 7.39 -7.82
CA GLY A 177 -14.82 7.83 -6.46
C GLY A 177 -13.55 8.07 -5.67
N THR A 178 -13.31 9.32 -5.30
CA THR A 178 -12.16 9.73 -4.51
C THR A 178 -12.56 10.06 -3.08
N ILE A 179 -13.78 10.55 -2.89
CA ILE A 179 -14.32 10.90 -1.59
C ILE A 179 -15.60 10.09 -1.34
N PHE A 180 -15.62 9.37 -0.23
CA PHE A 180 -16.79 8.64 0.26
C PHE A 180 -17.21 9.27 1.58
N ALA A 181 -18.31 10.02 1.56
CA ALA A 181 -18.80 10.85 2.65
C ALA A 181 -20.06 10.26 3.30
N ARG A 182 -20.31 10.57 4.58
CA ARG A 182 -21.45 10.02 5.35
C ARG A 182 -21.51 8.49 5.33
N MET A 183 -20.33 7.84 5.31
CA MET A 183 -20.26 6.40 5.32
C MET A 183 -20.45 5.84 6.73
N SER A 184 -21.33 4.86 6.85
CA SER A 184 -21.45 4.02 8.05
C SER A 184 -20.26 3.06 8.18
N PRO A 185 -20.04 2.45 9.36
CA PRO A 185 -18.99 1.45 9.54
C PRO A 185 -19.09 0.27 8.56
N ASP A 186 -20.29 -0.21 8.29
CA ASP A 186 -20.55 -1.33 7.38
C ASP A 186 -20.25 -0.95 5.92
N GLU A 187 -20.62 0.26 5.52
CA GLU A 187 -20.34 0.76 4.16
C GLU A 187 -18.82 0.99 3.94
N LYS A 188 -18.07 1.37 4.98
CA LYS A 188 -16.60 1.45 4.91
C LYS A 188 -15.98 0.08 4.67
N HIS A 189 -16.50 -0.95 5.35
CA HIS A 189 -16.11 -2.33 5.16
C HIS A 189 -16.40 -2.79 3.72
N ASP A 190 -17.65 -2.64 3.25
CA ASP A 190 -18.07 -2.99 1.90
C ASP A 190 -17.24 -2.31 0.81
N LEU A 191 -16.87 -1.04 1.01
CA LEU A 191 -16.02 -0.32 0.06
C LEU A 191 -14.65 -0.98 -0.10
N VAL A 192 -14.05 -1.41 1.01
CA VAL A 192 -12.76 -2.12 0.99
C VAL A 192 -12.89 -3.43 0.23
N ASP A 193 -13.90 -4.25 0.55
CA ASP A 193 -14.13 -5.54 -0.10
C ASP A 193 -14.34 -5.39 -1.62
N ARG A 194 -15.16 -4.43 -2.04
CA ARG A 194 -15.43 -4.19 -3.47
C ARG A 194 -14.19 -3.69 -4.22
N LEU A 195 -13.32 -2.91 -3.58
CA LEU A 195 -12.06 -2.51 -4.20
C LEU A 195 -11.11 -3.71 -4.34
N GLN A 196 -11.09 -4.64 -3.38
CA GLN A 196 -10.32 -5.88 -3.46
C GLN A 196 -10.88 -6.81 -4.55
N GLU A 197 -12.20 -6.93 -4.70
CA GLU A 197 -12.86 -7.67 -5.81
C GLU A 197 -12.45 -7.15 -7.20
N LEU A 198 -12.18 -5.85 -7.32
CA LEU A 198 -11.63 -5.26 -8.55
C LEU A 198 -10.14 -5.57 -8.77
N GLY A 199 -9.49 -6.30 -7.85
CA GLY A 199 -8.08 -6.69 -7.92
C GLY A 199 -7.10 -5.65 -7.39
N TYR A 200 -7.58 -4.65 -6.64
CA TYR A 200 -6.71 -3.71 -5.95
C TYR A 200 -6.22 -4.29 -4.62
N SER A 201 -4.97 -4.02 -4.27
CA SER A 201 -4.51 -4.19 -2.89
C SER A 201 -4.86 -2.93 -2.11
N VAL A 202 -5.66 -3.08 -1.07
CA VAL A 202 -6.26 -1.99 -0.32
C VAL A 202 -5.61 -1.86 1.05
N GLY A 203 -5.04 -0.68 1.33
CA GLY A 203 -4.63 -0.28 2.67
C GLY A 203 -5.71 0.62 3.30
N MET A 204 -6.07 0.38 4.55
CA MET A 204 -6.97 1.23 5.33
C MET A 204 -6.21 1.83 6.51
N CYS A 205 -6.32 3.16 6.68
CA CYS A 205 -5.76 3.89 7.81
C CYS A 205 -6.88 4.65 8.51
N GLY A 206 -7.04 4.44 9.80
CA GLY A 206 -8.10 5.07 10.59
C GLY A 206 -7.77 5.14 12.08
N ASP A 207 -8.50 5.99 12.83
CA ASP A 207 -8.29 6.24 14.26
C ASP A 207 -9.50 5.93 15.13
N GLY A 208 -10.66 5.65 14.53
CA GLY A 208 -11.91 5.46 15.23
C GLY A 208 -12.33 3.99 15.39
N ALA A 209 -13.11 3.71 16.44
CA ALA A 209 -13.77 2.42 16.64
C ALA A 209 -14.68 2.03 15.45
N ASN A 210 -15.23 3.03 14.76
CA ASN A 210 -16.07 2.86 13.58
C ASN A 210 -15.32 2.35 12.34
N ASP A 211 -13.98 2.34 12.38
CA ASP A 211 -13.14 1.87 11.27
C ASP A 211 -12.67 0.42 11.44
N CYS A 212 -12.96 -0.22 12.59
CA CYS A 212 -12.49 -1.57 12.91
C CYS A 212 -12.87 -2.61 11.86
N GLY A 213 -14.08 -2.53 11.29
CA GLY A 213 -14.52 -3.42 10.21
C GLY A 213 -13.65 -3.26 8.96
N ALA A 214 -13.50 -2.03 8.48
CA ALA A 214 -12.70 -1.71 7.30
C ALA A 214 -11.19 -1.99 7.50
N LEU A 215 -10.66 -1.73 8.72
CA LEU A 215 -9.27 -2.04 9.07
C LEU A 215 -8.97 -3.54 9.02
N LYS A 216 -9.93 -4.38 9.41
CA LYS A 216 -9.81 -5.85 9.35
C LYS A 216 -9.93 -6.40 7.93
N ALA A 217 -10.82 -5.81 7.13
CA ALA A 217 -11.09 -6.23 5.76
C ALA A 217 -9.91 -5.88 4.82
N ALA A 218 -9.24 -4.76 5.06
CA ALA A 218 -8.13 -4.31 4.23
C ALA A 218 -6.95 -5.29 4.23
N ASP A 219 -6.22 -5.38 3.11
CA ASP A 219 -4.97 -6.15 3.03
C ASP A 219 -3.93 -5.64 4.03
N ILE A 220 -3.96 -4.33 4.33
CA ILE A 220 -3.13 -3.72 5.38
C ILE A 220 -3.99 -2.71 6.15
N GLY A 221 -4.30 -3.03 7.40
CA GLY A 221 -4.93 -2.11 8.35
C GLY A 221 -3.87 -1.37 9.19
N ILE A 222 -3.98 -0.05 9.29
CA ILE A 222 -3.10 0.79 10.11
C ILE A 222 -3.97 1.63 11.06
N SER A 223 -3.87 1.38 12.37
CA SER A 223 -4.55 2.17 13.38
C SER A 223 -3.69 3.36 13.82
N LEU A 224 -4.29 4.54 13.87
CA LEU A 224 -3.70 5.76 14.43
C LEU A 224 -4.05 5.97 15.93
N SER A 225 -4.80 5.04 16.52
CA SER A 225 -5.19 5.06 17.92
C SER A 225 -4.60 3.86 18.67
N GLU A 226 -3.99 4.10 19.82
CA GLU A 226 -3.43 3.02 20.65
C GLU A 226 -4.51 2.22 21.39
N ALA A 227 -5.68 2.81 21.64
CA ALA A 227 -6.67 2.21 22.54
C ALA A 227 -7.80 1.45 21.84
N GLU A 228 -8.48 2.07 20.86
CA GLU A 228 -9.74 1.54 20.35
C GLU A 228 -9.59 0.68 19.10
N ALA A 229 -8.78 1.10 18.14
CA ALA A 229 -8.61 0.41 16.86
C ALA A 229 -7.40 -0.54 16.81
N SER A 230 -6.55 -0.58 17.84
CA SER A 230 -5.36 -1.43 17.89
C SER A 230 -5.66 -2.94 17.80
N VAL A 231 -6.81 -3.37 18.31
CA VAL A 231 -7.24 -4.77 18.25
C VAL A 231 -7.69 -5.17 16.83
N ALA A 232 -8.07 -4.18 16.01
CA ALA A 232 -8.57 -4.42 14.66
C ALA A 232 -7.50 -4.34 13.58
N ALA A 233 -6.36 -3.69 13.85
CA ALA A 233 -5.33 -3.45 12.85
C ALA A 233 -4.02 -4.20 13.17
N PRO A 234 -3.36 -4.81 12.18
CA PRO A 234 -2.07 -5.46 12.37
C PRO A 234 -0.93 -4.46 12.65
N PHE A 235 -1.10 -3.20 12.26
CA PHE A 235 -0.16 -2.13 12.53
C PHE A 235 -0.81 -1.02 13.35
N THR A 236 -0.11 -0.56 14.37
CA THR A 236 -0.53 0.56 15.22
C THR A 236 0.55 1.63 15.23
N SER A 237 0.16 2.88 15.00
CA SER A 237 1.07 4.02 15.02
C SER A 237 1.00 4.74 16.35
N THR A 238 2.16 5.08 16.92
CA THR A 238 2.27 5.98 18.07
C THR A 238 2.11 7.45 17.67
N ARG A 239 2.29 7.76 16.39
CA ARG A 239 2.06 9.10 15.83
C ARG A 239 0.64 9.18 15.27
N PRO A 240 -0.16 10.17 15.70
CA PRO A 240 -1.55 10.28 15.26
C PRO A 240 -1.67 11.00 13.90
N ASP A 241 -0.81 10.67 12.94
CA ASP A 241 -0.85 11.18 11.57
C ASP A 241 -0.61 10.08 10.54
N ILE A 242 -0.97 10.35 9.28
CA ILE A 242 -0.88 9.39 8.17
C ILE A 242 0.52 9.18 7.61
N SER A 243 1.55 9.83 8.13
CA SER A 243 2.94 9.66 7.67
C SER A 243 3.46 8.24 7.89
N CYS A 244 2.94 7.55 8.90
CA CYS A 244 3.24 6.13 9.17
C CYS A 244 2.91 5.20 8.00
N VAL A 245 1.92 5.54 7.18
CA VAL A 245 1.55 4.76 5.98
C VAL A 245 2.73 4.65 5.01
N ILE A 246 3.48 5.75 4.84
CA ILE A 246 4.68 5.76 3.98
C ILE A 246 5.74 4.83 4.52
N GLU A 247 5.96 4.82 5.84
CA GLU A 247 6.92 3.94 6.50
C GLU A 247 6.54 2.47 6.32
N VAL A 248 5.28 2.11 6.55
CA VAL A 248 4.78 0.74 6.34
C VAL A 248 4.96 0.28 4.90
N ILE A 249 4.68 1.14 3.91
CA ILE A 249 4.85 0.79 2.49
C ILE A 249 6.34 0.62 2.15
N LYS A 250 7.22 1.49 2.64
CA LYS A 250 8.68 1.37 2.42
C LYS A 250 9.22 0.07 3.01
N GLU A 251 8.90 -0.21 4.27
CA GLU A 251 9.32 -1.43 4.95
C GLU A 251 8.74 -2.69 4.28
N GLY A 252 7.46 -2.68 3.93
CA GLY A 252 6.83 -3.80 3.22
C GLY A 252 7.50 -4.09 1.86
N ARG A 253 7.81 -3.05 1.08
CA ARG A 253 8.54 -3.20 -0.19
C ARG A 253 9.98 -3.72 0.03
N ALA A 254 10.68 -3.20 1.03
CA ALA A 254 12.02 -3.66 1.38
C ALA A 254 12.01 -5.11 1.86
N ALA A 255 11.08 -5.48 2.72
CA ALA A 255 10.91 -6.86 3.22
C ALA A 255 10.62 -7.84 2.09
N LEU A 256 9.72 -7.48 1.15
CA LEU A 256 9.41 -8.31 -0.02
C LEU A 256 10.66 -8.54 -0.88
N VAL A 257 11.41 -7.49 -1.20
CA VAL A 257 12.65 -7.58 -2.00
C VAL A 257 13.70 -8.40 -1.27
N THR A 258 13.84 -8.25 0.04
CA THR A 258 14.76 -9.05 0.86
C THR A 258 14.40 -10.52 0.82
N SER A 259 13.13 -10.87 1.02
CA SER A 259 12.65 -12.25 0.98
C SER A 259 12.91 -12.92 -0.36
N PHE A 260 12.68 -12.20 -1.47
CA PHE A 260 13.02 -12.68 -2.81
C PHE A 260 14.52 -12.86 -3.03
N SER A 261 15.33 -11.93 -2.52
CA SER A 261 16.78 -12.01 -2.63
C SER A 261 17.33 -13.19 -1.82
N CYS A 262 16.86 -13.36 -0.59
CA CYS A 262 17.23 -14.51 0.25
C CYS A 262 16.80 -15.84 -0.38
N PHE A 263 15.58 -15.93 -0.91
CA PHE A 263 15.11 -17.14 -1.59
C PHE A 263 16.01 -17.51 -2.78
N LYS A 264 16.32 -16.55 -3.65
CA LYS A 264 17.22 -16.77 -4.80
C LYS A 264 18.62 -17.21 -4.35
N TYR A 265 19.14 -16.56 -3.30
CA TYR A 265 20.43 -16.89 -2.74
C TYR A 265 20.47 -18.33 -2.21
N MET A 266 19.49 -18.72 -1.40
CA MET A 266 19.40 -20.06 -0.83
C MET A 266 19.21 -21.15 -1.89
N ALA A 267 18.39 -20.89 -2.90
CA ALA A 267 18.22 -21.81 -4.02
C ALA A 267 19.51 -21.98 -4.82
N LEU A 268 20.22 -20.87 -5.09
CA LEU A 268 21.45 -20.92 -5.86
C LEU A 268 22.61 -21.54 -5.07
N TYR A 269 22.71 -21.25 -3.76
CA TYR A 269 23.63 -21.91 -2.87
C TYR A 269 23.52 -23.43 -2.97
N SER A 270 22.29 -23.97 -2.83
CA SER A 270 22.04 -25.40 -2.91
C SER A 270 22.43 -25.99 -4.27
N LEU A 271 22.15 -25.26 -5.36
CA LEU A 271 22.51 -25.70 -6.72
C LEU A 271 24.03 -25.68 -6.99
N ILE A 272 24.75 -24.67 -6.48
CA ILE A 272 26.22 -24.62 -6.54
C ILE A 272 26.81 -25.80 -5.78
N GLN A 273 26.34 -26.07 -4.55
CA GLN A 273 26.78 -27.18 -3.72
C GLN A 273 26.49 -28.53 -4.40
N PHE A 274 25.29 -28.70 -4.96
CA PHE A 274 24.92 -29.88 -5.73
C PHE A 274 25.86 -30.11 -6.92
N THR A 275 26.22 -29.04 -7.64
CA THR A 275 27.16 -29.11 -8.76
C THR A 275 28.55 -29.56 -8.29
N SER A 276 29.07 -28.98 -7.20
CA SER A 276 30.36 -29.36 -6.64
C SER A 276 30.40 -30.85 -6.26
N ILE A 277 29.39 -31.31 -5.54
CA ILE A 277 29.26 -32.72 -5.11
C ILE A 277 29.15 -33.66 -6.31
N THR A 278 28.35 -33.28 -7.33
CA THR A 278 28.17 -34.09 -8.55
C THR A 278 29.48 -34.25 -9.33
N ILE A 279 30.30 -33.19 -9.38
CA ILE A 279 31.63 -33.27 -10.02
C ILE A 279 32.54 -34.18 -9.22
N LEU A 280 32.59 -34.05 -7.88
CA LEU A 280 33.44 -34.85 -7.01
C LEU A 280 33.08 -36.33 -7.00
N TYR A 281 31.79 -36.68 -7.07
CA TYR A 281 31.32 -38.08 -7.11
C TYR A 281 31.83 -38.85 -8.33
N LYS A 282 32.13 -38.19 -9.43
CA LYS A 282 32.81 -38.84 -10.58
C LYS A 282 34.21 -39.37 -10.26
N LEU A 283 34.81 -38.90 -9.19
CA LEU A 283 36.16 -39.26 -8.70
C LEU A 283 36.08 -40.09 -7.40
N ALA A 284 34.92 -40.64 -7.03
CA ALA A 284 34.71 -41.26 -5.74
C ALA A 284 35.19 -40.37 -4.57
N SER A 285 34.94 -39.06 -4.68
CA SER A 285 35.29 -38.03 -3.71
C SER A 285 34.06 -37.27 -3.25
N SER A 286 34.12 -36.68 -2.05
CA SER A 286 33.09 -35.79 -1.54
C SER A 286 33.71 -34.65 -0.73
N LEU A 287 32.90 -33.61 -0.48
CA LEU A 287 33.28 -32.59 0.51
C LEU A 287 33.31 -33.21 1.91
N GLY A 288 34.27 -32.84 2.73
CA GLY A 288 34.35 -33.30 4.12
C GLY A 288 33.33 -32.57 5.01
N ASP A 289 32.97 -33.23 6.13
CA ASP A 289 31.99 -32.70 7.08
C ASP A 289 32.38 -31.30 7.63
N PHE A 290 33.63 -31.09 7.89
CA PHE A 290 34.16 -29.76 8.31
C PHE A 290 34.04 -28.70 7.22
N GLN A 291 34.13 -29.07 5.93
CA GLN A 291 33.95 -28.16 4.80
C GLN A 291 32.48 -27.73 4.69
N PHE A 292 31.52 -28.66 4.86
CA PHE A 292 30.10 -28.34 4.94
C PHE A 292 29.83 -27.40 6.11
N LEU A 293 30.30 -27.76 7.31
CA LEU A 293 30.09 -26.94 8.50
C LEU A 293 30.67 -25.53 8.34
N TYR A 294 31.84 -25.42 7.72
CA TYR A 294 32.50 -24.12 7.43
C TYR A 294 31.65 -23.28 6.48
N ILE A 295 31.17 -23.87 5.39
CA ILE A 295 30.28 -23.17 4.43
C ILE A 295 29.05 -22.65 5.14
N ASP A 296 28.34 -23.50 5.86
CA ASP A 296 27.05 -23.16 6.46
C ASP A 296 27.18 -22.16 7.59
N LEU A 297 28.13 -22.36 8.51
CA LEU A 297 28.26 -21.54 9.71
C LEU A 297 28.99 -20.21 9.46
N PHE A 298 30.06 -20.22 8.65
CA PHE A 298 30.94 -19.04 8.49
C PHE A 298 30.66 -18.25 7.21
N ILE A 299 29.99 -18.81 6.23
CA ILE A 299 29.67 -18.12 4.98
C ILE A 299 28.17 -17.86 4.87
N ILE A 300 27.34 -18.91 4.84
CA ILE A 300 25.91 -18.77 4.51
C ILE A 300 25.16 -18.02 5.60
N LEU A 301 25.33 -18.39 6.87
CA LEU A 301 24.63 -17.77 7.98
C LEU A 301 24.97 -16.28 8.14
N PRO A 302 26.24 -15.84 8.18
CA PRO A 302 26.57 -14.41 8.27
C PRO A 302 26.09 -13.61 7.07
N VAL A 303 26.18 -14.17 5.86
CA VAL A 303 25.70 -13.51 4.63
C VAL A 303 24.18 -13.32 4.66
N ALA A 304 23.42 -14.35 5.06
CA ALA A 304 21.97 -14.25 5.19
C ALA A 304 21.56 -13.16 6.21
N VAL A 305 22.24 -13.09 7.35
CA VAL A 305 22.04 -12.03 8.35
C VAL A 305 22.39 -10.65 7.79
N ALA A 306 23.51 -10.54 7.06
CA ALA A 306 23.91 -9.27 6.44
C ALA A 306 22.90 -8.79 5.38
N MET A 307 22.37 -9.71 4.55
CA MET A 307 21.34 -9.40 3.58
C MET A 307 20.03 -8.92 4.23
N ALA A 308 19.67 -9.45 5.40
CA ALA A 308 18.46 -9.08 6.13
C ALA A 308 18.55 -7.69 6.79
N ARG A 309 19.74 -7.23 7.14
CA ARG A 309 19.95 -5.98 7.92
C ARG A 309 19.88 -4.68 7.11
N THR A 310 19.75 -4.72 5.81
CA THR A 310 19.71 -3.50 4.98
C THR A 310 18.40 -2.76 5.16
N LEU A 311 18.46 -1.44 5.42
CA LEU A 311 17.31 -0.58 5.65
C LEU A 311 16.53 -0.27 4.34
N PRO A 312 15.26 0.13 4.44
CA PRO A 312 14.49 0.58 3.29
C PRO A 312 15.07 1.85 2.67
N TYR A 313 14.80 2.05 1.39
CA TYR A 313 15.24 3.27 0.69
C TYR A 313 14.44 4.49 1.18
N PRO A 314 15.09 5.64 1.41
CA PRO A 314 14.43 6.82 2.01
C PRO A 314 13.25 7.33 1.21
N THR A 315 13.33 7.32 -0.12
CA THR A 315 12.26 7.82 -1.01
C THR A 315 11.41 6.69 -1.55
N LEU A 316 10.09 6.92 -1.60
CA LEU A 316 9.13 5.96 -2.17
C LEU A 316 9.09 6.14 -3.70
N CYS A 317 9.37 5.08 -4.45
CA CYS A 317 9.37 5.12 -5.91
C CYS A 317 8.05 4.62 -6.53
N PRO A 318 7.68 5.04 -7.75
CA PRO A 318 6.48 4.57 -8.44
C PRO A 318 6.54 3.08 -8.83
N LYS A 319 7.74 2.56 -9.02
CA LYS A 319 7.95 1.18 -9.47
C LYS A 319 7.58 0.21 -8.35
N ARG A 320 6.73 -0.78 -8.67
CA ARG A 320 6.41 -1.87 -7.76
C ARG A 320 7.50 -2.94 -7.79
N PRO A 321 7.88 -3.54 -6.64
CA PRO A 321 8.76 -4.71 -6.65
C PRO A 321 8.06 -5.90 -7.30
N THR A 322 8.85 -6.85 -7.81
CA THR A 322 8.31 -8.09 -8.38
C THR A 322 7.68 -8.92 -7.28
N ALA A 323 6.40 -9.25 -7.43
CA ALA A 323 5.63 -10.03 -6.45
C ALA A 323 5.50 -11.52 -6.81
N ASN A 324 6.03 -11.95 -7.96
CA ASN A 324 5.90 -13.33 -8.42
C ASN A 324 7.28 -13.96 -8.65
N LEU A 325 7.59 -15.00 -7.85
CA LEU A 325 8.82 -15.79 -7.94
C LEU A 325 8.95 -16.54 -9.27
N MET A 326 7.82 -16.96 -9.84
CA MET A 326 7.78 -17.70 -11.12
C MET A 326 7.80 -16.79 -12.34
N SER A 327 8.10 -15.49 -12.17
CA SER A 327 8.21 -14.58 -13.31
C SER A 327 9.37 -14.98 -14.23
N LYS A 328 9.18 -14.85 -15.53
CA LYS A 328 10.20 -15.17 -16.55
C LYS A 328 11.55 -14.50 -16.28
N LYS A 329 11.52 -13.27 -15.74
CA LYS A 329 12.73 -12.50 -15.39
C LYS A 329 13.50 -13.15 -14.24
N VAL A 330 12.80 -13.61 -13.19
CA VAL A 330 13.42 -14.27 -12.04
C VAL A 330 14.00 -15.61 -12.46
N LEU A 331 13.22 -16.45 -13.15
CA LEU A 331 13.67 -17.76 -13.61
C LEU A 331 14.87 -17.67 -14.55
N LEU A 332 14.83 -16.77 -15.52
CA LEU A 332 15.95 -16.58 -16.45
C LEU A 332 17.22 -16.12 -15.73
N SER A 333 17.08 -15.23 -14.75
CA SER A 333 18.22 -14.78 -13.92
C SER A 333 18.82 -15.94 -13.11
N MET A 334 17.98 -16.78 -12.50
CA MET A 334 18.45 -17.93 -11.73
C MET A 334 19.13 -18.98 -12.60
N VAL A 335 18.50 -19.37 -13.71
CA VAL A 335 19.06 -20.35 -14.66
C VAL A 335 20.39 -19.86 -15.22
N GLY A 336 20.49 -18.56 -15.60
CA GLY A 336 21.72 -17.97 -16.09
C GLY A 336 22.86 -18.03 -15.05
N GLN A 337 22.56 -17.75 -13.77
CA GLN A 337 23.53 -17.85 -12.69
C GLN A 337 23.98 -19.29 -12.42
N VAL A 338 23.04 -20.26 -12.46
CA VAL A 338 23.37 -21.69 -12.31
C VAL A 338 24.35 -22.13 -13.41
N ILE A 339 24.03 -21.80 -14.67
CA ILE A 339 24.91 -22.13 -15.81
C ILE A 339 26.28 -21.50 -15.64
N LEU A 340 26.35 -20.22 -15.25
CA LEU A 340 27.61 -19.51 -15.04
C LEU A 340 28.44 -20.16 -13.93
N CYS A 341 27.85 -20.37 -12.75
CA CYS A 341 28.54 -20.96 -11.60
C CYS A 341 29.01 -22.39 -11.90
N SER A 342 28.18 -23.21 -12.53
CA SER A 342 28.54 -24.58 -12.93
C SER A 342 29.67 -24.59 -13.97
N SER A 343 29.66 -23.68 -14.94
CA SER A 343 30.73 -23.54 -15.94
C SER A 343 32.06 -23.17 -15.31
N VAL A 344 32.05 -22.24 -14.34
CA VAL A 344 33.25 -21.86 -13.60
C VAL A 344 33.79 -23.03 -12.79
N GLN A 345 32.95 -23.81 -12.11
CA GLN A 345 33.37 -25.01 -11.39
C GLN A 345 34.00 -26.07 -12.31
N MET A 346 33.35 -26.32 -13.45
CA MET A 346 33.90 -27.26 -14.46
C MET A 346 35.23 -26.78 -15.01
N PHE A 347 35.37 -25.47 -15.25
CA PHE A 347 36.61 -24.88 -15.72
C PHE A 347 37.75 -25.03 -14.68
N VAL A 348 37.47 -24.72 -13.41
CA VAL A 348 38.46 -24.87 -12.32
C VAL A 348 38.81 -26.34 -12.13
N PHE A 349 37.85 -27.24 -12.18
CA PHE A 349 38.09 -28.68 -12.15
C PHE A 349 39.04 -29.12 -13.28
N TRP A 350 38.78 -28.70 -14.51
CA TRP A 350 39.65 -28.99 -15.65
C TRP A 350 41.01 -28.37 -15.48
N LEU A 351 41.12 -27.11 -15.05
CA LEU A 351 42.37 -26.38 -14.83
C LEU A 351 43.24 -27.06 -13.76
N THR A 352 42.66 -27.53 -12.67
CA THR A 352 43.37 -28.25 -11.59
C THR A 352 44.06 -29.49 -12.11
N ARG A 353 43.46 -30.21 -13.02
CA ARG A 353 43.99 -31.44 -13.61
C ARG A 353 45.09 -31.20 -14.64
N GLN A 354 45.25 -29.97 -15.12
CA GLN A 354 46.35 -29.59 -16.06
C GLN A 354 47.62 -29.14 -15.34
N GLN A 355 47.62 -29.06 -14.02
CA GLN A 355 48.76 -28.58 -13.27
C GLN A 355 49.89 -29.65 -13.20
N GLU A 356 51.14 -29.21 -13.27
CA GLU A 356 52.31 -30.12 -13.21
C GLU A 356 52.42 -30.89 -11.88
N TRP A 357 51.90 -30.32 -10.79
CA TRP A 357 51.91 -30.94 -9.45
C TRP A 357 50.72 -31.88 -9.22
N TYR A 358 49.79 -31.97 -10.17
CA TYR A 358 48.57 -32.78 -10.01
C TYR A 358 48.93 -34.28 -9.92
N LYS A 359 48.36 -34.93 -8.90
CA LYS A 359 48.40 -36.39 -8.74
C LYS A 359 46.94 -36.88 -8.70
N PRO A 360 46.55 -37.81 -9.56
CA PRO A 360 45.21 -38.37 -9.54
C PRO A 360 44.95 -39.06 -8.20
N PRO A 361 43.71 -38.90 -7.62
CA PRO A 361 43.37 -39.54 -6.36
C PRO A 361 43.35 -41.05 -6.51
N GLU A 362 43.78 -41.77 -5.48
CA GLU A 362 43.61 -43.21 -5.40
C GLU A 362 42.14 -43.55 -5.19
N LEU A 363 41.56 -44.31 -6.13
CA LEU A 363 40.16 -44.71 -6.07
C LEU A 363 40.03 -45.90 -5.11
N ASN A 364 39.49 -45.63 -3.93
CA ASN A 364 39.14 -46.68 -2.95
C ASN A 364 37.64 -46.98 -3.06
N PRO A 365 37.22 -48.22 -3.38
CA PRO A 365 35.79 -48.51 -3.57
C PRO A 365 34.96 -48.38 -2.30
N ASP A 366 35.59 -48.55 -1.14
CA ASP A 366 34.92 -48.64 0.16
C ASP A 366 34.84 -47.31 0.93
N GLU A 367 35.64 -46.28 0.55
CA GLU A 367 35.69 -45.01 1.23
C GLU A 367 35.76 -43.83 0.24
N LEU A 368 34.96 -42.81 0.45
CA LEU A 368 35.05 -41.55 -0.33
C LEU A 368 36.32 -40.76 0.06
N ASN A 369 37.16 -40.50 -0.91
CA ASN A 369 38.41 -39.77 -0.67
C ASN A 369 38.09 -38.25 -0.55
N VAL A 370 38.31 -37.69 0.64
CA VAL A 370 38.13 -36.28 0.95
C VAL A 370 39.40 -35.44 0.69
N VAL A 371 40.57 -36.08 0.76
CA VAL A 371 41.86 -35.36 0.69
C VAL A 371 42.43 -35.44 -0.73
N ASN A 372 41.97 -34.55 -1.59
CA ASN A 372 42.49 -34.41 -2.98
C ASN A 372 42.48 -32.95 -3.45
N ALA A 373 43.24 -32.70 -4.53
CA ALA A 373 43.41 -31.36 -5.08
C ALA A 373 42.10 -30.79 -5.67
N GLU A 374 41.29 -31.64 -6.30
CA GLU A 374 40.01 -31.24 -6.89
C GLU A 374 39.00 -30.81 -5.83
N ASN A 375 38.91 -31.55 -4.70
CA ASN A 375 38.05 -31.18 -3.60
C ASN A 375 38.44 -29.78 -3.05
N SER A 376 39.77 -29.58 -2.79
CA SER A 376 40.24 -28.29 -2.27
C SER A 376 39.97 -27.14 -3.25
N ALA A 377 40.20 -27.33 -4.54
CA ALA A 377 39.95 -26.30 -5.55
C ALA A 377 38.45 -25.97 -5.70
N LEU A 378 37.58 -26.97 -5.75
CA LEU A 378 36.15 -26.77 -5.85
C LEU A 378 35.55 -26.16 -4.58
N PHE A 379 36.03 -26.56 -3.40
CA PHE A 379 35.65 -25.95 -2.12
C PHE A 379 35.98 -24.45 -2.10
N LEU A 380 37.22 -24.06 -2.45
CA LEU A 380 37.60 -22.65 -2.46
C LEU A 380 36.80 -21.83 -3.48
N VAL A 381 36.61 -22.34 -4.69
CA VAL A 381 35.80 -21.65 -5.71
C VAL A 381 34.35 -21.50 -5.27
N SER A 382 33.76 -22.52 -4.70
CA SER A 382 32.39 -22.44 -4.21
C SER A 382 32.23 -21.42 -3.08
N CYS A 383 33.19 -21.29 -2.16
CA CYS A 383 33.22 -20.24 -1.14
C CYS A 383 33.16 -18.83 -1.76
N PHE A 384 33.98 -18.55 -2.78
CA PHE A 384 33.91 -17.28 -3.51
C PHE A 384 32.61 -17.11 -4.27
N GLN A 385 32.06 -18.17 -4.87
CA GLN A 385 30.78 -18.12 -5.55
C GLN A 385 29.64 -17.75 -4.61
N TYR A 386 29.58 -18.32 -3.40
CA TYR A 386 28.57 -17.96 -2.40
C TYR A 386 28.59 -16.48 -2.05
N LEU A 387 29.77 -15.89 -1.84
CA LEU A 387 29.90 -14.46 -1.55
C LEU A 387 29.53 -13.59 -2.76
N THR A 388 30.00 -13.96 -3.95
CA THR A 388 29.72 -13.21 -5.18
C THR A 388 28.24 -13.22 -5.52
N VAL A 389 27.58 -14.37 -5.41
CA VAL A 389 26.14 -14.53 -5.65
C VAL A 389 25.31 -13.73 -4.67
N ALA A 390 25.72 -13.68 -3.39
CA ALA A 390 25.07 -12.84 -2.39
C ALA A 390 25.13 -11.36 -2.76
N ALA A 391 26.31 -10.89 -3.21
CA ALA A 391 26.48 -9.50 -3.67
C ALA A 391 25.61 -9.20 -4.90
N VAL A 392 25.56 -10.11 -5.89
CA VAL A 392 24.74 -9.95 -7.10
C VAL A 392 23.26 -9.91 -6.81
N PHE A 393 22.76 -10.73 -5.87
CA PHE A 393 21.35 -10.77 -5.51
C PHE A 393 20.95 -9.77 -4.43
N SER A 394 21.87 -9.07 -3.84
CA SER A 394 21.53 -7.98 -2.93
C SER A 394 21.06 -6.76 -3.69
N VAL A 395 19.72 -6.65 -3.79
CA VAL A 395 19.07 -5.54 -4.49
C VAL A 395 19.12 -4.29 -3.61
N GLY A 396 19.74 -3.23 -4.12
CA GLY A 396 19.77 -1.89 -3.49
C GLY A 396 18.61 -1.00 -3.98
N PRO A 397 18.90 0.28 -4.33
CA PRO A 397 17.90 1.22 -4.82
C PRO A 397 17.07 0.64 -5.98
N PRO A 398 15.80 0.97 -6.08
CA PRO A 398 15.06 2.00 -5.34
C PRO A 398 14.27 1.49 -4.13
N TYR A 399 14.48 0.25 -3.67
CA TYR A 399 13.68 -0.35 -2.59
C TYR A 399 14.44 -0.43 -1.26
N ARG A 400 15.76 -0.62 -1.34
CA ARG A 400 16.66 -0.77 -0.19
C ARG A 400 17.88 0.13 -0.34
N GLN A 401 18.48 0.47 0.78
CA GLN A 401 19.77 1.13 0.78
C GLN A 401 20.86 0.19 0.22
N PRO A 402 21.90 0.72 -0.44
CA PRO A 402 23.02 -0.10 -0.89
C PRO A 402 23.76 -0.72 0.30
N ILE A 403 24.29 -1.94 0.15
CA ILE A 403 25.08 -2.61 1.20
C ILE A 403 26.35 -1.80 1.50
N PHE A 404 26.96 -1.23 0.47
CA PHE A 404 28.10 -0.34 0.63
C PHE A 404 27.59 1.09 0.53
N PRO A 405 27.61 1.87 1.63
CA PRO A 405 27.22 3.28 1.57
C PRO A 405 28.18 4.00 0.61
N ASN A 406 27.61 4.66 -0.40
CA ASN A 406 28.39 5.50 -1.29
C ASN A 406 28.80 6.74 -0.49
N PRO A 407 30.10 6.98 -0.20
CA PRO A 407 30.55 8.13 0.60
C PRO A 407 30.24 9.48 -0.08
N MET A 408 29.80 9.49 -1.34
CA MET A 408 29.42 10.70 -2.08
C MET A 408 27.94 11.07 -2.03
N SER A 409 27.05 10.26 -1.41
CA SER A 409 25.62 10.55 -1.33
C SER A 409 25.18 11.23 -0.02
N GLY A 410 26.11 11.69 0.78
CA GLY A 410 25.89 12.33 2.08
C GLY A 410 25.99 13.86 2.06
N ALA A 411 25.62 14.50 0.98
CA ALA A 411 25.51 15.95 0.93
C ALA A 411 24.20 16.30 0.21
N ASP A 412 23.09 16.36 1.03
CA ASP A 412 21.99 17.31 0.83
C ASP A 412 21.14 17.33 2.12
#